data_b8c3eec5450230f8128e244b7ed443ea
#
_entry.id   b8c3eec5450230f8128e244b7ed443ea
#
_cell.length_a   1.000
_cell.length_b   1.000
_cell.length_c   1.000
_cell.angle_alpha   90.00
_cell.angle_beta   90.00
_cell.angle_gamma   90.00
#
_symmetry.space_group_name_H-M   'P 1'
#
loop_
_entity.id
_entity.type
_entity.pdbx_description
1 polymer ?
#
loop_
_entity_poly.entity_id
_entity_poly.type
_entity_poly.pdbx_seq_one_letter_code
_entity_poly.pdbx_strand_id
1 'polypeptide(L)'
;DLKKTFEGTPIEIRTVPNIYPMGWERTLVYELTGKRYNMLPIEAGMILNNASTAIALGNAIDNGMPITHKYVTVSGDALKDPKNVYVPVGTKAHEIIEAVGGYKEGVDNVLLIAGGPMMGRTIPNDAFVIAPQNNGLTVLINKEEDEVACLRCGRCTTTCPSGLQPVRIAAAGK
;
A
#
# COMPACT_ATOMS: atom_id res chain seq x y z
N ASP A 1 -15.03 -10.98 15.64
CA ASP A 1 -15.96 -10.17 14.83
C ASP A 1 -15.94 -8.72 15.33
N LEU A 2 -15.34 -7.82 14.54
CA LEU A 2 -15.20 -6.40 14.90
C LEU A 2 -16.55 -5.72 15.18
N LYS A 3 -17.61 -6.07 14.45
CA LYS A 3 -18.95 -5.50 14.70
C LYS A 3 -19.42 -5.78 16.11
N LYS A 4 -19.22 -7.02 16.58
CA LYS A 4 -19.59 -7.41 17.94
C LYS A 4 -18.73 -6.72 19.00
N THR A 5 -17.44 -6.55 18.72
CA THR A 5 -16.50 -5.87 19.64
C THR A 5 -16.87 -4.43 19.88
N PHE A 6 -17.37 -3.72 18.85
CA PHE A 6 -17.69 -2.29 18.91
C PHE A 6 -19.20 -2.01 19.08
N GLU A 7 -20.01 -3.03 19.37
CA GLU A 7 -21.43 -2.88 19.66
C GLU A 7 -21.63 -2.00 20.90
N GLY A 8 -22.53 -1.00 20.80
CA GLY A 8 -22.78 -0.03 21.87
C GLY A 8 -21.77 1.12 21.98
N THR A 9 -20.76 1.16 21.11
CA THR A 9 -19.84 2.29 20.99
C THR A 9 -20.22 3.21 19.82
N PRO A 10 -19.73 4.46 19.76
CA PRO A 10 -19.95 5.33 18.61
C PRO A 10 -19.16 4.93 17.35
N ILE A 11 -18.47 3.78 17.37
CA ILE A 11 -17.64 3.29 16.26
C ILE A 11 -18.51 2.47 15.31
N GLU A 12 -18.59 2.91 14.06
CA GLU A 12 -19.30 2.18 13.01
C GLU A 12 -18.32 1.31 12.20
N ILE A 13 -18.64 0.03 12.06
CA ILE A 13 -17.89 -0.92 11.24
C ILE A 13 -18.57 -1.06 9.88
N ARG A 14 -17.93 -0.57 8.83
CA ARG A 14 -18.36 -0.71 7.44
C ARG A 14 -17.43 -1.62 6.66
N THR A 15 -18.01 -2.44 5.79
CA THR A 15 -17.27 -3.27 4.84
C THR A 15 -17.24 -2.59 3.49
N VAL A 16 -16.10 -2.67 2.82
CA VAL A 16 -15.91 -2.16 1.46
C VAL A 16 -15.48 -3.31 0.53
N PRO A 17 -15.64 -3.18 -0.80
CA PRO A 17 -15.18 -4.19 -1.74
C PRO A 17 -13.69 -4.49 -1.59
N ASN A 18 -13.33 -5.79 -1.62
CA ASN A 18 -11.91 -6.21 -1.59
C ASN A 18 -11.31 -6.16 -2.99
N ILE A 19 -11.16 -4.96 -3.53
CA ILE A 19 -10.56 -4.70 -4.84
C ILE A 19 -9.50 -3.60 -4.72
N TYR A 20 -8.43 -3.74 -5.47
CA TYR A 20 -7.43 -2.68 -5.56
C TYR A 20 -7.93 -1.54 -6.45
N PRO A 21 -7.84 -0.26 -6.09
CA PRO A 21 -7.11 0.33 -4.96
C PRO A 21 -8.03 0.81 -3.80
N MET A 22 -8.94 -0.01 -3.30
CA MET A 22 -9.91 0.39 -2.26
C MET A 22 -9.27 0.95 -0.98
N GLY A 23 -8.03 0.53 -0.67
CA GLY A 23 -7.26 1.08 0.46
C GLY A 23 -6.71 2.50 0.24
N TRP A 24 -6.82 3.05 -0.96
CA TRP A 24 -6.41 4.42 -1.22
C TRP A 24 -7.46 5.40 -0.68
N GLU A 25 -7.00 6.43 0.04
CA GLU A 25 -7.90 7.34 0.77
C GLU A 25 -9.01 7.95 -0.09
N ARG A 26 -8.72 8.35 -1.34
CA ARG A 26 -9.74 8.94 -2.24
C ARG A 26 -10.84 7.96 -2.60
N THR A 27 -10.46 6.72 -2.89
CA THR A 27 -11.41 5.66 -3.23
C THR A 27 -12.26 5.31 -2.02
N LEU A 28 -11.60 5.18 -0.85
CA LEU A 28 -12.28 4.84 0.40
C LEU A 28 -13.28 5.92 0.83
N VAL A 29 -12.89 7.20 0.78
CA VAL A 29 -13.78 8.31 1.10
C VAL A 29 -14.98 8.33 0.16
N TYR A 30 -14.74 8.18 -1.14
CA TYR A 30 -15.83 8.16 -2.12
C TYR A 30 -16.79 6.99 -1.90
N GLU A 31 -16.27 5.79 -1.70
CA GLU A 31 -17.07 4.59 -1.45
C GLU A 31 -17.95 4.72 -0.20
N LEU A 32 -17.40 5.25 0.88
CA LEU A 32 -18.12 5.37 2.14
C LEU A 32 -19.10 6.54 2.21
N THR A 33 -18.89 7.62 1.43
CA THR A 33 -19.61 8.88 1.62
C THR A 33 -20.16 9.50 0.33
N GLY A 34 -19.74 9.04 -0.84
CA GLY A 34 -20.04 9.65 -2.13
C GLY A 34 -19.35 11.01 -2.38
N LYS A 35 -18.56 11.50 -1.41
CA LYS A 35 -17.89 12.81 -1.53
C LYS A 35 -16.56 12.70 -2.25
N ARG A 36 -16.20 13.76 -2.98
CA ARG A 36 -14.90 13.95 -3.61
C ARG A 36 -14.23 15.18 -3.03
N TYR A 37 -12.91 15.24 -3.08
CA TYR A 37 -12.08 16.37 -2.63
C TYR A 37 -10.89 16.57 -3.58
N ASN A 38 -10.29 17.77 -3.59
CA ASN A 38 -9.21 18.09 -4.51
C ASN A 38 -7.85 17.63 -3.98
N MET A 39 -7.43 18.10 -2.83
CA MET A 39 -6.09 17.85 -2.28
C MET A 39 -6.14 16.91 -1.08
N LEU A 40 -6.86 17.25 -0.03
CA LEU A 40 -6.87 16.55 1.24
C LEU A 40 -8.27 16.13 1.68
N PRO A 41 -8.43 14.99 2.36
CA PRO A 41 -9.72 14.50 2.86
C PRO A 41 -10.43 15.48 3.81
N ILE A 42 -9.68 16.36 4.47
CA ILE A 42 -10.22 17.39 5.36
C ILE A 42 -11.18 18.34 4.63
N GLU A 43 -11.04 18.55 3.35
CA GLU A 43 -11.97 19.34 2.52
C GLU A 43 -13.37 18.71 2.49
N ALA A 44 -13.44 17.40 2.66
CA ALA A 44 -14.68 16.64 2.79
C ALA A 44 -15.11 16.43 4.25
N GLY A 45 -14.39 17.03 5.22
CA GLY A 45 -14.63 16.90 6.65
C GLY A 45 -14.17 15.57 7.25
N MET A 46 -13.15 14.94 6.67
CA MET A 46 -12.66 13.61 7.07
C MET A 46 -11.16 13.59 7.33
N ILE A 47 -10.74 12.67 8.18
CA ILE A 47 -9.35 12.30 8.43
C ILE A 47 -9.25 10.79 8.27
N LEU A 48 -8.27 10.32 7.52
CA LEU A 48 -8.00 8.90 7.35
C LEU A 48 -6.69 8.52 8.04
N ASN A 49 -6.75 7.43 8.78
CA ASN A 49 -5.57 6.85 9.42
C ASN A 49 -5.47 5.37 9.03
N ASN A 50 -4.24 4.93 8.80
CA ASN A 50 -3.97 3.50 8.66
C ASN A 50 -4.21 2.78 9.99
N ALA A 51 -4.72 1.54 9.96
CA ALA A 51 -4.96 0.75 11.16
C ALA A 51 -3.72 0.62 12.05
N SER A 52 -2.53 0.44 11.46
CA SER A 52 -1.29 0.37 12.24
C SER A 52 -0.92 1.70 12.92
N THR A 53 -1.33 2.82 12.35
CA THR A 53 -1.19 4.15 12.99
C THR A 53 -2.13 4.30 14.18
N ALA A 54 -3.39 3.84 14.03
CA ALA A 54 -4.34 3.84 15.13
C ALA A 54 -3.90 2.95 16.29
N ILE A 55 -3.36 1.76 16.01
CA ILE A 55 -2.78 0.86 17.02
C ILE A 55 -1.60 1.53 17.74
N ALA A 56 -0.69 2.16 16.99
CA ALA A 56 0.47 2.84 17.56
C ALA A 56 0.04 4.04 18.44
N LEU A 57 -0.98 4.78 18.02
CA LEU A 57 -1.54 5.87 18.83
C LEU A 57 -2.15 5.35 20.13
N GLY A 58 -2.94 4.27 20.09
CA GLY A 58 -3.47 3.62 21.28
C GLY A 58 -2.36 3.19 22.23
N ASN A 59 -1.32 2.51 21.75
CA ASN A 59 -0.18 2.12 22.56
C ASN A 59 0.56 3.31 23.19
N ALA A 60 0.67 4.42 22.46
CA ALA A 60 1.30 5.62 22.99
C ALA A 60 0.48 6.27 24.12
N ILE A 61 -0.86 6.29 23.99
CA ILE A 61 -1.75 6.85 24.99
C ILE A 61 -1.83 5.95 26.22
N ASP A 62 -2.04 4.65 26.04
CA ASP A 62 -2.31 3.71 27.14
C ASP A 62 -1.04 3.30 27.89
N ASN A 63 0.08 3.15 27.18
CA ASN A 63 1.30 2.56 27.71
C ASN A 63 2.53 3.48 27.63
N GLY A 64 2.41 4.70 27.11
CA GLY A 64 3.55 5.59 26.86
C GLY A 64 4.58 5.04 25.87
N MET A 65 4.19 4.09 25.02
CA MET A 65 5.11 3.38 24.10
C MET A 65 5.24 4.11 22.77
N PRO A 66 6.44 4.51 22.37
CA PRO A 66 6.67 5.07 21.04
C PRO A 66 6.59 3.98 19.96
N ILE A 67 6.53 4.39 18.69
CA ILE A 67 6.56 3.45 17.55
C ILE A 67 7.94 2.82 17.45
N THR A 68 8.11 1.63 17.99
CA THR A 68 9.34 0.83 17.89
C THR A 68 9.22 -0.31 16.89
N HIS A 69 7.99 -0.74 16.59
CA HIS A 69 7.70 -1.84 15.67
C HIS A 69 6.59 -1.44 14.71
N LYS A 70 6.55 -2.12 13.57
CA LYS A 70 5.60 -1.85 12.49
C LYS A 70 5.06 -3.14 11.89
N TYR A 71 3.77 -3.15 11.58
CA TYR A 71 3.19 -4.15 10.68
C TYR A 71 3.53 -3.78 9.24
N VAL A 72 4.14 -4.70 8.52
CA VAL A 72 4.52 -4.54 7.11
C VAL A 72 3.91 -5.68 6.32
N THR A 73 3.16 -5.34 5.27
CA THR A 73 2.67 -6.32 4.28
C THR A 73 3.79 -6.61 3.29
N VAL A 74 4.27 -7.83 3.29
CA VAL A 74 5.30 -8.30 2.34
C VAL A 74 4.60 -9.10 1.26
N SER A 75 4.67 -8.61 0.02
CA SER A 75 3.91 -9.15 -1.11
C SER A 75 4.74 -9.16 -2.39
N GLY A 76 4.26 -9.88 -3.40
CA GLY A 76 4.85 -9.94 -4.72
C GLY A 76 5.09 -11.34 -5.21
N ASP A 77 5.21 -11.49 -6.52
CA ASP A 77 5.34 -12.78 -7.20
C ASP A 77 6.76 -13.36 -7.14
N ALA A 78 7.76 -12.56 -6.72
CA ALA A 78 9.14 -13.00 -6.53
C ALA A 78 9.38 -13.73 -5.20
N LEU A 79 8.46 -13.66 -4.23
CA LEU A 79 8.62 -14.21 -2.88
C LEU A 79 8.05 -15.63 -2.74
N LYS A 80 8.69 -16.46 -1.88
CA LYS A 80 8.21 -17.81 -1.57
C LYS A 80 6.94 -17.80 -0.73
N ASP A 81 6.89 -16.99 0.35
CA ASP A 81 5.80 -16.99 1.32
C ASP A 81 5.36 -15.55 1.67
N PRO A 82 4.61 -14.87 0.77
CA PRO A 82 4.11 -13.52 1.03
C PRO A 82 3.18 -13.49 2.25
N LYS A 83 3.44 -12.59 3.21
CA LYS A 83 2.64 -12.45 4.44
C LYS A 83 2.82 -11.10 5.12
N ASN A 84 1.99 -10.85 6.13
CA ASN A 84 2.19 -9.72 7.02
C ASN A 84 3.19 -10.08 8.10
N VAL A 85 4.13 -9.19 8.38
CA VAL A 85 5.14 -9.34 9.41
C VAL A 85 5.09 -8.17 10.39
N TYR A 86 5.48 -8.42 11.64
CA TYR A 86 5.63 -7.39 12.66
C TYR A 86 7.12 -7.26 12.99
N VAL A 87 7.72 -6.15 12.59
CA VAL A 87 9.18 -5.95 12.60
C VAL A 87 9.57 -4.67 13.32
N PRO A 88 10.74 -4.62 13.95
CA PRO A 88 11.32 -3.39 14.46
C PRO A 88 11.47 -2.32 13.36
N VAL A 89 11.23 -1.08 13.70
CA VAL A 89 11.63 0.06 12.85
C VAL A 89 13.15 0.07 12.75
N GLY A 90 13.70 0.17 11.55
CA GLY A 90 15.12 0.03 11.31
C GLY A 90 15.54 -1.31 10.70
N THR A 91 14.64 -2.30 10.64
CA THR A 91 14.91 -3.59 9.97
C THR A 91 15.14 -3.38 8.48
N LYS A 92 16.13 -4.05 7.91
CA LYS A 92 16.41 -3.98 6.47
C LYS A 92 15.48 -4.87 5.67
N ALA A 93 15.22 -4.49 4.43
CA ALA A 93 14.32 -5.23 3.55
C ALA A 93 14.78 -6.68 3.31
N HIS A 94 16.10 -6.93 3.16
CA HIS A 94 16.61 -8.29 2.97
C HIS A 94 16.32 -9.20 4.18
N GLU A 95 16.43 -8.69 5.42
CA GLU A 95 16.12 -9.47 6.62
C GLU A 95 14.63 -9.89 6.64
N ILE A 96 13.76 -8.99 6.18
CA ILE A 96 12.32 -9.28 6.05
C ILE A 96 12.06 -10.30 4.94
N ILE A 97 12.73 -10.15 3.79
CA ILE A 97 12.62 -11.08 2.65
C ILE A 97 13.07 -12.48 3.08
N GLU A 98 14.18 -12.59 3.79
CA GLU A 98 14.66 -13.86 4.36
C GLU A 98 13.66 -14.47 5.34
N ALA A 99 13.09 -13.67 6.23
CA ALA A 99 12.09 -14.12 7.21
C ALA A 99 10.79 -14.65 6.59
N VAL A 100 10.48 -14.24 5.34
CA VAL A 100 9.34 -14.78 4.58
C VAL A 100 9.77 -15.88 3.58
N GLY A 101 10.91 -16.52 3.81
CA GLY A 101 11.39 -17.67 3.04
C GLY A 101 12.24 -17.31 1.82
N GLY A 102 12.57 -16.04 1.63
CA GLY A 102 13.43 -15.58 0.53
C GLY A 102 12.74 -15.50 -0.83
N TYR A 103 13.56 -15.31 -1.85
CA TYR A 103 13.10 -15.30 -3.24
C TYR A 103 12.77 -16.71 -3.74
N LYS A 104 11.87 -16.81 -4.71
CA LYS A 104 11.60 -18.05 -5.43
C LYS A 104 12.83 -18.52 -6.20
N GLU A 105 12.92 -19.82 -6.46
CA GLU A 105 13.99 -20.39 -7.25
C GLU A 105 13.99 -19.85 -8.69
N GLY A 106 15.18 -19.55 -9.22
CA GLY A 106 15.35 -19.02 -10.57
C GLY A 106 14.95 -17.54 -10.74
N VAL A 107 14.75 -16.80 -9.64
CA VAL A 107 14.47 -15.36 -9.69
C VAL A 107 15.76 -14.60 -9.40
N ASP A 108 16.40 -14.09 -10.44
CA ASP A 108 17.68 -13.36 -10.36
C ASP A 108 17.49 -11.83 -10.48
N ASN A 109 16.38 -11.37 -11.02
CA ASN A 109 16.10 -9.96 -11.24
C ASN A 109 14.75 -9.59 -10.62
N VAL A 110 14.77 -8.65 -9.67
CA VAL A 110 13.59 -8.23 -8.91
C VAL A 110 13.41 -6.72 -8.95
N LEU A 111 12.15 -6.31 -8.96
CA LEU A 111 11.72 -4.94 -8.75
C LEU A 111 11.23 -4.81 -7.31
N LEU A 112 11.93 -4.01 -6.51
CA LEU A 112 11.61 -3.74 -5.12
C LEU A 112 10.83 -2.42 -4.99
N ILE A 113 9.72 -2.45 -4.28
CA ILE A 113 8.87 -1.27 -4.07
C ILE A 113 8.58 -1.11 -2.56
N ALA A 114 9.01 0.00 -1.99
CA ALA A 114 8.59 0.39 -0.64
C ALA A 114 7.15 0.92 -0.70
N GLY A 115 6.20 0.08 -0.33
CA GLY A 115 4.76 0.32 -0.42
C GLY A 115 4.05 -0.60 -1.40
N GLY A 116 2.84 -0.22 -1.78
CA GLY A 116 2.04 -0.93 -2.78
C GLY A 116 2.39 -0.53 -4.22
N PRO A 117 1.94 -1.29 -5.23
CA PRO A 117 2.35 -1.08 -6.63
C PRO A 117 1.88 0.24 -7.24
N MET A 118 0.82 0.88 -6.72
CA MET A 118 0.30 2.13 -7.28
C MET A 118 0.98 3.38 -6.69
N MET A 119 1.24 3.40 -5.39
CA MET A 119 1.75 4.57 -4.68
C MET A 119 3.12 4.34 -4.03
N GLY A 120 3.64 3.13 -4.11
CA GLY A 120 4.94 2.79 -3.57
C GLY A 120 6.08 3.42 -4.38
N ARG A 121 7.24 3.46 -3.76
CA ARG A 121 8.46 4.00 -4.35
C ARG A 121 9.41 2.86 -4.68
N THR A 122 9.86 2.77 -5.92
CA THR A 122 10.93 1.84 -6.30
C THR A 122 12.19 2.14 -5.50
N ILE A 123 12.78 1.09 -4.95
CA ILE A 123 14.04 1.15 -4.20
C ILE A 123 15.13 0.37 -4.95
N PRO A 124 16.39 0.84 -4.93
CA PRO A 124 17.44 0.29 -5.79
C PRO A 124 17.92 -1.10 -5.37
N ASN A 125 17.78 -1.42 -4.08
CA ASN A 125 18.21 -2.70 -3.51
C ASN A 125 17.52 -3.00 -2.17
N ASP A 126 17.74 -4.18 -1.63
CA ASP A 126 17.16 -4.68 -0.39
C ASP A 126 17.88 -4.23 0.91
N ALA A 127 18.91 -3.38 0.79
CA ALA A 127 19.48 -2.68 1.94
C ALA A 127 18.57 -1.54 2.47
N PHE A 128 17.46 -1.28 1.80
CA PHE A 128 16.43 -0.33 2.26
C PHE A 128 15.97 -0.65 3.67
N VAL A 129 15.81 0.40 4.48
CA VAL A 129 15.45 0.30 5.90
C VAL A 129 13.99 0.67 6.09
N ILE A 130 13.25 -0.16 6.82
CA ILE A 130 11.85 0.09 7.17
C ILE A 130 11.75 1.24 8.17
N ALA A 131 11.07 2.29 7.77
CA ALA A 131 10.75 3.46 8.58
C ALA A 131 9.29 3.41 9.10
N PRO A 132 8.91 4.24 10.09
CA PRO A 132 7.56 4.24 10.67
C PRO A 132 6.42 4.40 9.66
N GLN A 133 6.65 5.08 8.55
CA GLN A 133 5.66 5.30 7.49
C GLN A 133 5.52 4.14 6.50
N ASN A 134 6.41 3.15 6.52
CA ASN A 134 6.37 2.04 5.58
C ASN A 134 5.35 0.98 6.03
N ASN A 135 4.29 0.78 5.25
CA ASN A 135 3.25 -0.21 5.52
C ASN A 135 3.35 -1.45 4.62
N GLY A 136 4.23 -1.44 3.63
CA GLY A 136 4.38 -2.55 2.68
C GLY A 136 5.75 -2.59 2.03
N LEU A 137 6.12 -3.79 1.63
CA LEU A 137 7.26 -4.12 0.77
C LEU A 137 6.75 -5.03 -0.33
N THR A 138 6.75 -4.53 -1.56
CA THR A 138 6.33 -5.32 -2.72
C THR A 138 7.55 -5.73 -3.51
N VAL A 139 7.67 -7.03 -3.80
CA VAL A 139 8.82 -7.65 -4.46
C VAL A 139 8.33 -8.40 -5.69
N LEU A 140 8.52 -7.81 -6.85
CA LEU A 140 8.06 -8.37 -8.12
C LEU A 140 9.21 -8.95 -8.92
N ILE A 141 8.92 -9.95 -9.73
CA ILE A 141 9.86 -10.42 -10.76
C ILE A 141 9.99 -9.29 -11.78
N ASN A 142 11.19 -8.78 -11.96
CA ASN A 142 11.47 -7.77 -12.96
C ASN A 142 11.58 -8.43 -14.33
N LYS A 143 10.50 -8.34 -15.11
CA LYS A 143 10.47 -8.83 -16.49
C LYS A 143 10.89 -7.70 -17.42
N GLU A 144 11.97 -7.92 -18.13
CA GLU A 144 12.33 -7.07 -19.26
C GLU A 144 11.38 -7.42 -20.40
N GLU A 145 10.45 -6.55 -20.69
CA GLU A 145 9.53 -6.66 -21.84
C GLU A 145 9.86 -5.56 -22.83
N ASP A 146 9.85 -5.90 -24.11
CA ASP A 146 10.02 -4.92 -25.17
C ASP A 146 8.88 -3.89 -25.13
N GLU A 147 9.22 -2.61 -25.29
CA GLU A 147 8.22 -1.55 -25.40
C GLU A 147 7.35 -1.76 -26.64
N VAL A 148 6.08 -2.04 -26.45
CA VAL A 148 5.08 -2.10 -27.52
C VAL A 148 4.34 -0.78 -27.67
N ALA A 149 4.09 -0.39 -28.92
CA ALA A 149 3.33 0.83 -29.21
C ALA A 149 1.91 0.76 -28.63
N CYS A 150 1.48 1.83 -27.99
CA CYS A 150 0.16 1.93 -27.41
C CYS A 150 -0.94 1.88 -28.48
N LEU A 151 -1.88 0.95 -28.36
CA LEU A 151 -3.04 0.77 -29.26
C LEU A 151 -4.07 1.92 -29.16
N ARG A 152 -3.93 2.82 -28.21
CA ARG A 152 -4.88 3.94 -27.94
C ARG A 152 -6.32 3.48 -27.69
N CYS A 153 -6.54 2.31 -27.13
CA CYS A 153 -7.88 1.75 -26.87
C CYS A 153 -8.68 2.48 -25.76
N GLY A 154 -8.05 3.39 -25.01
CA GLY A 154 -8.70 4.19 -23.95
C GLY A 154 -9.01 3.45 -22.65
N ARG A 155 -8.78 2.14 -22.55
CA ARG A 155 -9.09 1.35 -21.34
C ARG A 155 -8.48 1.93 -20.07
N CYS A 156 -7.24 2.40 -20.12
CA CYS A 156 -6.56 3.02 -18.98
C CYS A 156 -7.27 4.29 -18.48
N THR A 157 -7.92 5.05 -19.37
CA THR A 157 -8.71 6.24 -19.01
C THR A 157 -10.04 5.86 -18.35
N THR A 158 -10.74 4.87 -18.89
CA THR A 158 -12.05 4.44 -18.37
C THR A 158 -11.92 3.70 -17.04
N THR A 159 -10.79 3.01 -16.80
CA THR A 159 -10.52 2.26 -15.58
C THR A 159 -9.89 3.14 -14.47
N CYS A 160 -9.34 4.31 -14.81
CA CYS A 160 -8.66 5.15 -13.84
C CYS A 160 -9.62 5.69 -12.78
N PRO A 161 -9.42 5.40 -11.46
CA PRO A 161 -10.30 5.87 -10.40
C PRO A 161 -10.28 7.38 -10.21
N SER A 162 -9.23 8.05 -10.70
CA SER A 162 -9.06 9.51 -10.66
C SER A 162 -9.47 10.22 -11.97
N GLY A 163 -9.99 9.48 -12.97
CA GLY A 163 -10.38 10.05 -14.26
C GLY A 163 -9.21 10.63 -15.07
N LEU A 164 -7.99 10.19 -14.82
CA LEU A 164 -6.80 10.63 -15.55
C LEU A 164 -6.79 10.08 -16.98
N GLN A 165 -5.97 10.69 -17.83
CA GLN A 165 -5.71 10.24 -19.20
C GLN A 165 -4.25 9.74 -19.33
N PRO A 166 -3.92 8.52 -18.88
CA PRO A 166 -2.53 8.03 -18.82
C PRO A 166 -1.78 8.13 -20.15
N VAL A 167 -2.45 7.85 -21.26
CA VAL A 167 -1.83 7.95 -22.60
C VAL A 167 -1.38 9.39 -22.93
N ARG A 168 -2.20 10.38 -22.56
CA ARG A 168 -1.82 11.80 -22.79
C ARG A 168 -0.71 12.24 -21.86
N ILE A 169 -0.74 11.77 -20.60
CA ILE A 169 0.32 12.06 -19.62
C ILE A 169 1.65 11.47 -20.12
N ALA A 170 1.67 10.20 -20.53
CA ALA A 170 2.86 9.57 -21.07
C ALA A 170 3.38 10.22 -22.34
N ALA A 171 2.49 10.70 -23.22
CA ALA A 171 2.88 11.41 -24.43
C ALA A 171 3.45 12.81 -24.16
N ALA A 172 3.00 13.46 -23.09
CA ALA A 172 3.51 14.80 -22.70
C ALA A 172 4.86 14.74 -21.95
N GLY A 173 5.24 13.58 -21.43
CA GLY A 173 6.51 13.34 -20.75
C GLY A 173 7.65 12.87 -21.66
N LYS A 174 7.39 12.66 -22.96
CA LYS A 174 8.38 12.37 -24.00
C LYS A 174 8.76 13.65 -24.73
#